data_103171da46ed4abda285d87bd94866d0
#
_entry.id   103171da46ed4abda285d87bd94866d0
#
_cell.length_a   1.000
_cell.length_b   1.000
_cell.length_c   1.000
_cell.angle_alpha   90.00
_cell.angle_beta   90.00
_cell.angle_gamma   90.00
#
_symmetry.space_group_name_H-M   'P 1'
#
loop_
_entity.id
_entity.type
_entity.pdbx_description
1 polymer ?
#
loop_
_entity_poly.entity_id
_entity_poly.type
_entity_poly.pdbx_seq_one_letter_code
_entity_poly.pdbx_strand_id
1 'polypeptide(L)'
;MEPSKTLSGSFSRFWVECPKCNTYHNTFRPQPHQQLFHTDPHRFKGNFGGIGSGKTSTSLQEIYKHIFLTPGGTGLVGAAIYPQIAQTILRDLEEDFPVHLIESRSIQQSYITFVNGYRLLFRPFDEPGKLRSLNLDLIVIVEGSEIKPEFFSIAKTRLRNLAATALDPKNPWSPHPEDPDVLVPNLLADWREMWTESNPDAGWVKTDIVDRSSLILKHGGALYTPPPIDEPDSIDDQLSSHITATAANKYLPETYFRDNAKGKPQWWINRYLLGSFAYSEGLVYPSAINNARLGITTVVPTRQPPRDAKYILAHDYGLADPTGILLAYIDPGRNKLVIHREYKKDDNNLKEIVDQLKLMTKDVPSGAWLRPWIIDPKSGLKRDYNKKSLIDHYAEYGIFFQPGQINLDAGIYKVNTYFEEGYIEIEDCCQQLIKELQNYRFPSDNTAESGKKDKPEDKNNHLCDPLRWIVMELPKDPTLLSYDAYAADGRNLKETIEKDMISARLIMSDMAPPQVYRHQEQNFDIFSSFGNDDDEGGPLW
;
A
#
# COMPACT_ATOMS: atom_id res chain seq x y z
N MET A 1 0.74 -51.52 21.94
CA MET A 1 0.08 -50.22 22.03
C MET A 1 0.60 -49.40 20.86
N GLU A 2 -0.22 -49.24 19.88
CA GLU A 2 0.06 -48.47 18.66
C GLU A 2 0.16 -46.98 18.96
N PRO A 3 1.01 -46.24 18.28
CA PRO A 3 0.79 -44.83 18.04
C PRO A 3 0.39 -44.62 16.58
N SER A 4 -0.88 -44.77 16.31
CA SER A 4 -1.45 -44.19 15.10
C SER A 4 -1.74 -42.73 15.40
N LYS A 5 -1.06 -41.84 14.70
CA LYS A 5 -1.62 -40.55 14.21
C LYS A 5 -0.71 -40.03 13.13
N THR A 6 -1.09 -40.33 11.91
CA THR A 6 -0.77 -39.56 10.74
C THR A 6 -1.06 -38.09 11.01
N LEU A 7 -0.04 -37.31 11.32
CA LEU A 7 -0.06 -35.88 11.20
C LEU A 7 -0.11 -35.57 9.71
N SER A 8 -1.23 -35.05 9.25
CA SER A 8 -1.36 -34.41 7.96
C SER A 8 -0.28 -33.32 7.89
N GLY A 9 0.78 -33.57 7.14
CA GLY A 9 1.88 -32.64 7.00
C GLY A 9 1.39 -31.37 6.33
N SER A 10 1.35 -30.27 7.06
CA SER A 10 1.47 -28.96 6.47
C SER A 10 2.88 -28.90 5.89
N PHE A 11 2.99 -28.99 4.57
CA PHE A 11 4.27 -28.80 3.89
C PHE A 11 4.72 -27.35 4.16
N SER A 12 5.72 -27.20 5.00
CA SER A 12 6.43 -25.93 5.12
C SER A 12 6.96 -25.54 3.73
N ARG A 13 6.72 -24.30 3.32
CA ARG A 13 7.09 -23.80 1.99
C ARG A 13 8.59 -23.86 1.72
N PHE A 14 9.41 -23.76 2.76
CA PHE A 14 10.87 -23.62 2.64
C PHE A 14 11.66 -24.67 3.42
N TRP A 15 11.03 -25.62 4.11
CA TRP A 15 11.72 -26.61 4.91
C TRP A 15 11.37 -28.01 4.46
N VAL A 16 12.37 -28.80 4.19
CA VAL A 16 12.22 -30.20 3.72
C VAL A 16 12.99 -31.11 4.68
N GLU A 17 12.32 -32.16 5.16
CA GLU A 17 12.96 -33.21 5.92
C GLU A 17 13.87 -34.03 5.00
N CYS A 18 15.14 -34.12 5.36
CA CYS A 18 16.11 -34.88 4.61
C CYS A 18 16.07 -36.36 5.01
N PRO A 19 15.74 -37.28 4.11
CA PRO A 19 15.70 -38.70 4.45
C PRO A 19 17.08 -39.31 4.74
N LYS A 20 18.17 -38.60 4.41
CA LYS A 20 19.51 -39.08 4.66
C LYS A 20 20.03 -38.73 6.05
N CYS A 21 19.79 -37.54 6.55
CA CYS A 21 20.26 -37.05 7.84
C CYS A 21 19.17 -36.90 8.90
N ASN A 22 17.91 -37.15 8.52
CA ASN A 22 16.71 -37.02 9.38
C ASN A 22 16.62 -35.63 10.07
N THR A 23 17.06 -34.60 9.35
CA THR A 23 16.99 -33.20 9.79
C THR A 23 16.25 -32.35 8.76
N TYR A 24 15.84 -31.16 9.15
CA TYR A 24 15.15 -30.22 8.24
C TYR A 24 16.16 -29.28 7.60
N HIS A 25 16.05 -29.15 6.29
CA HIS A 25 16.85 -28.22 5.49
C HIS A 25 15.98 -27.10 4.95
N ASN A 26 16.46 -25.87 5.09
CA ASN A 26 15.82 -24.72 4.44
C ASN A 26 16.15 -24.74 2.95
N THR A 27 15.14 -24.79 2.11
CA THR A 27 15.26 -24.81 0.65
C THR A 27 15.07 -23.45 0.00
N PHE A 28 14.96 -22.40 0.81
CA PHE A 28 14.88 -21.04 0.31
C PHE A 28 16.12 -20.69 -0.53
N ARG A 29 15.87 -20.19 -1.73
CA ARG A 29 16.93 -19.69 -2.60
C ARG A 29 16.74 -18.19 -2.75
N PRO A 30 17.59 -17.38 -2.12
CA PRO A 30 17.48 -15.93 -2.21
C PRO A 30 17.72 -15.47 -3.64
N GLN A 31 16.92 -14.52 -4.09
CA GLN A 31 17.19 -13.81 -5.33
C GLN A 31 18.39 -12.86 -5.14
N PRO A 32 19.05 -12.39 -6.21
CA PRO A 32 20.26 -11.58 -6.08
C PRO A 32 20.12 -10.38 -5.14
N HIS A 33 19.00 -9.68 -5.17
CA HIS A 33 18.75 -8.55 -4.27
C HIS A 33 18.55 -8.98 -2.81
N GLN A 34 17.95 -10.13 -2.57
CA GLN A 34 17.78 -10.70 -1.23
C GLN A 34 19.12 -11.20 -0.68
N GLN A 35 19.94 -11.83 -1.52
CA GLN A 35 21.28 -12.26 -1.12
C GLN A 35 22.14 -11.08 -0.68
N LEU A 36 22.09 -9.95 -1.40
CA LEU A 36 22.79 -8.73 -1.00
C LEU A 36 22.33 -8.21 0.34
N PHE A 37 21.04 -8.29 0.65
CA PHE A 37 20.52 -7.93 1.98
C PHE A 37 21.03 -8.87 3.08
N HIS A 38 21.03 -10.19 2.81
CA HIS A 38 21.49 -11.19 3.78
C HIS A 38 23.01 -11.14 4.05
N THR A 39 23.79 -10.60 3.12
CA THR A 39 25.25 -10.46 3.25
C THR A 39 25.69 -9.05 3.64
N ASP A 40 24.78 -8.12 3.76
CA ASP A 40 25.03 -6.74 4.15
C ASP A 40 25.50 -6.68 5.62
N PRO A 41 26.72 -6.17 5.89
CA PRO A 41 27.28 -6.13 7.24
C PRO A 41 26.77 -4.98 8.11
N HIS A 42 25.98 -4.05 7.55
CA HIS A 42 25.52 -2.88 8.30
C HIS A 42 24.57 -3.28 9.42
N ARG A 43 24.73 -2.61 10.55
CA ARG A 43 23.95 -2.89 11.76
C ARG A 43 22.49 -2.44 11.63
N PHE A 44 22.26 -1.38 10.90
CA PHE A 44 20.94 -0.82 10.63
C PHE A 44 20.65 -0.88 9.14
N LYS A 45 19.48 -1.42 8.76
CA LYS A 45 19.15 -1.62 7.35
C LYS A 45 17.75 -1.10 7.03
N GLY A 46 17.58 -0.55 5.86
CA GLY A 46 16.29 -0.29 5.25
C GLY A 46 16.00 -1.32 4.16
N ASN A 47 14.85 -1.99 4.21
CA ASN A 47 14.39 -2.93 3.19
C ASN A 47 13.14 -2.38 2.52
N PHE A 48 13.32 -1.55 1.51
CA PHE A 48 12.24 -0.84 0.86
C PHE A 48 11.97 -1.40 -0.53
N GLY A 49 10.71 -1.37 -0.95
CA GLY A 49 10.45 -1.81 -2.32
C GLY A 49 8.98 -1.85 -2.70
N GLY A 50 8.74 -2.09 -3.97
CA GLY A 50 7.41 -2.20 -4.54
C GLY A 50 6.61 -3.41 -4.02
N ILE A 51 5.33 -3.43 -4.33
CA ILE A 51 4.44 -4.55 -4.01
C ILE A 51 4.96 -5.82 -4.71
N GLY A 52 5.05 -6.92 -3.96
CA GLY A 52 5.53 -8.19 -4.51
C GLY A 52 7.04 -8.25 -4.74
N SER A 53 7.84 -7.25 -4.35
CA SER A 53 9.31 -7.27 -4.50
C SER A 53 10.03 -8.31 -3.65
N GLY A 54 9.34 -8.93 -2.66
CA GLY A 54 9.90 -9.96 -1.80
C GLY A 54 10.46 -9.47 -0.47
N LYS A 55 10.15 -8.23 -0.04
CA LYS A 55 10.59 -7.64 1.24
C LYS A 55 10.33 -8.54 2.44
N THR A 56 9.07 -8.91 2.65
CA THR A 56 8.64 -9.71 3.80
C THR A 56 9.30 -11.09 3.80
N SER A 57 9.45 -11.71 2.63
CA SER A 57 10.19 -12.97 2.49
C SER A 57 11.67 -12.81 2.87
N THR A 58 12.30 -11.70 2.46
CA THR A 58 13.69 -11.37 2.87
C THR A 58 13.78 -11.21 4.39
N SER A 59 12.90 -10.43 4.98
CA SER A 59 12.86 -10.21 6.43
C SER A 59 12.65 -11.50 7.21
N LEU A 60 11.77 -12.38 6.74
CA LEU A 60 11.49 -13.67 7.39
C LEU A 60 12.72 -14.58 7.37
N GLN A 61 13.41 -14.69 6.25
CA GLN A 61 14.62 -15.52 6.14
C GLN A 61 15.78 -14.95 6.98
N GLU A 62 15.89 -13.63 7.09
CA GLU A 62 16.88 -13.02 7.98
C GLU A 62 16.54 -13.25 9.46
N ILE A 63 15.26 -13.27 9.83
CA ILE A 63 14.80 -13.67 11.17
C ILE A 63 15.21 -15.13 11.46
N TYR A 64 15.01 -16.04 10.49
CA TYR A 64 15.41 -17.44 10.65
C TYR A 64 16.93 -17.57 10.88
N LYS A 65 17.72 -16.84 10.10
CA LYS A 65 19.18 -16.79 10.27
C LYS A 65 19.54 -16.35 11.70
N HIS A 66 18.91 -15.31 12.24
CA HIS A 66 19.15 -14.88 13.63
C HIS A 66 18.74 -15.95 14.65
N ILE A 67 17.57 -16.58 14.50
CA ILE A 67 17.13 -17.65 15.40
C ILE A 67 18.19 -18.75 15.50
N PHE A 68 18.75 -19.19 14.36
CA PHE A 68 19.72 -20.28 14.34
C PHE A 68 21.11 -19.89 14.83
N LEU A 69 21.55 -18.68 14.48
CA LEU A 69 22.93 -18.25 14.75
C LEU A 69 23.12 -17.55 16.10
N THR A 70 22.03 -17.24 16.83
CA THR A 70 22.10 -16.52 18.11
C THR A 70 21.39 -17.29 19.24
N PRO A 71 21.89 -18.49 19.62
CA PRO A 71 21.26 -19.27 20.69
C PRO A 71 21.10 -18.45 21.98
N GLY A 72 19.94 -18.53 22.63
CA GLY A 72 19.64 -17.77 23.85
C GLY A 72 19.42 -16.28 23.66
N GLY A 73 19.45 -15.79 22.41
CA GLY A 73 19.20 -14.40 22.07
C GLY A 73 17.75 -13.98 22.21
N THR A 74 17.47 -12.70 21.98
CA THR A 74 16.12 -12.14 22.05
C THR A 74 15.89 -11.13 20.93
N GLY A 75 14.98 -11.47 20.02
CA GLY A 75 14.55 -10.59 18.93
C GLY A 75 13.18 -9.95 19.19
N LEU A 76 12.91 -8.87 18.48
CA LEU A 76 11.63 -8.16 18.48
C LEU A 76 11.15 -7.93 17.05
N VAL A 77 9.93 -8.33 16.75
CA VAL A 77 9.19 -7.92 15.55
C VAL A 77 8.11 -6.93 15.98
N GLY A 78 8.11 -5.74 15.40
CA GLY A 78 7.17 -4.68 15.72
C GLY A 78 6.55 -4.03 14.49
N ALA A 79 5.35 -3.48 14.65
CA ALA A 79 4.63 -2.67 13.67
C ALA A 79 3.78 -1.63 14.38
N ALA A 80 3.12 -0.74 13.63
CA ALA A 80 2.23 0.27 14.23
C ALA A 80 1.11 -0.38 15.05
N ILE A 81 0.53 -1.48 14.55
CA ILE A 81 -0.53 -2.24 15.22
C ILE A 81 -0.25 -3.75 15.17
N TYR A 82 -0.69 -4.48 16.19
CA TYR A 82 -0.49 -5.94 16.28
C TYR A 82 -1.05 -6.74 15.09
N PRO A 83 -2.23 -6.44 14.52
CA PRO A 83 -2.74 -7.14 13.34
C PRO A 83 -1.79 -7.15 12.13
N GLN A 84 -0.97 -6.13 11.94
CA GLN A 84 0.03 -6.10 10.87
C GLN A 84 1.09 -7.19 11.07
N ILE A 85 1.56 -7.36 12.30
CA ILE A 85 2.52 -8.42 12.65
C ILE A 85 1.87 -9.80 12.47
N ALA A 86 0.64 -9.96 12.98
CA ALA A 86 -0.07 -11.23 12.98
C ALA A 86 -0.43 -11.73 11.58
N GLN A 87 -0.76 -10.81 10.66
CA GLN A 87 -1.16 -11.12 9.29
C GLN A 87 0.02 -11.25 8.31
N THR A 88 1.23 -10.94 8.75
CA THR A 88 2.44 -10.98 7.93
C THR A 88 3.47 -11.93 8.53
N ILE A 89 4.50 -11.41 9.19
CA ILE A 89 5.65 -12.18 9.70
C ILE A 89 5.24 -13.32 10.64
N LEU A 90 4.30 -13.09 11.56
CA LEU A 90 3.91 -14.12 12.52
C LEU A 90 3.18 -15.27 11.83
N ARG A 91 2.24 -14.97 10.93
CA ARG A 91 1.52 -15.99 10.15
C ARG A 91 2.52 -16.81 9.32
N ASP A 92 3.36 -16.14 8.55
CA ASP A 92 4.30 -16.81 7.65
C ASP A 92 5.34 -17.64 8.45
N LEU A 93 5.75 -17.17 9.63
CA LEU A 93 6.61 -17.93 10.54
C LEU A 93 5.90 -19.18 11.09
N GLU A 94 4.64 -19.06 11.50
CA GLU A 94 3.85 -20.19 12.02
C GLU A 94 3.54 -21.25 10.93
N GLU A 95 3.37 -20.82 9.69
CA GLU A 95 3.12 -21.70 8.55
C GLU A 95 4.39 -22.38 8.04
N ASP A 96 5.52 -21.66 8.03
CA ASP A 96 6.74 -22.10 7.36
C ASP A 96 7.77 -22.72 8.32
N PHE A 97 7.83 -22.30 9.60
CA PHE A 97 8.88 -22.74 10.51
C PHE A 97 8.63 -24.14 11.07
N PRO A 98 9.63 -25.03 11.14
CA PRO A 98 9.45 -26.39 11.66
C PRO A 98 8.94 -26.41 13.10
N VAL A 99 7.77 -26.97 13.32
CA VAL A 99 7.07 -26.94 14.63
C VAL A 99 7.89 -27.57 15.74
N HIS A 100 8.67 -28.63 15.46
CA HIS A 100 9.51 -29.32 16.46
C HIS A 100 10.70 -28.47 16.95
N LEU A 101 11.04 -27.38 16.26
CA LEU A 101 12.05 -26.41 16.69
C LEU A 101 11.47 -25.27 17.53
N ILE A 102 10.16 -25.26 17.72
CA ILE A 102 9.46 -24.35 18.64
C ILE A 102 9.31 -25.05 19.99
N GLU A 103 9.97 -24.52 21.02
CA GLU A 103 9.86 -25.03 22.39
C GLU A 103 8.54 -24.63 23.04
N SER A 104 8.20 -23.36 22.94
CA SER A 104 6.97 -22.82 23.53
C SER A 104 6.49 -21.55 22.84
N ARG A 105 5.20 -21.29 22.95
CA ARG A 105 4.61 -20.01 22.54
C ARG A 105 3.64 -19.49 23.57
N SER A 106 3.59 -18.17 23.74
CA SER A 106 2.62 -17.48 24.55
C SER A 106 1.85 -16.47 23.73
N ILE A 107 0.57 -16.74 23.48
CA ILE A 107 -0.33 -15.79 22.80
C ILE A 107 -0.54 -14.56 23.70
N GLN A 108 -0.74 -14.77 25.00
CA GLN A 108 -1.02 -13.70 25.96
C GLN A 108 0.16 -12.71 26.10
N GLN A 109 1.40 -13.22 26.08
CA GLN A 109 2.62 -12.40 26.20
C GLN A 109 3.25 -12.09 24.84
N SER A 110 2.67 -12.62 23.77
CA SER A 110 3.07 -12.40 22.37
C SER A 110 4.57 -12.69 22.14
N TYR A 111 5.00 -13.93 22.37
CA TYR A 111 6.34 -14.40 22.05
C TYR A 111 6.37 -15.89 21.66
N ILE A 112 7.42 -16.25 20.95
CA ILE A 112 7.80 -17.65 20.64
C ILE A 112 9.20 -17.88 21.20
N THR A 113 9.40 -19.01 21.89
CA THR A 113 10.72 -19.51 22.31
C THR A 113 11.07 -20.74 21.48
N PHE A 114 12.29 -20.78 20.98
CA PHE A 114 12.83 -21.86 20.16
C PHE A 114 13.70 -22.80 20.98
N VAL A 115 13.89 -24.04 20.50
CA VAL A 115 14.61 -25.09 21.23
C VAL A 115 16.06 -24.73 21.59
N ASN A 116 16.68 -23.78 20.88
CA ASN A 116 18.01 -23.26 21.20
C ASN A 116 17.98 -22.11 22.24
N GLY A 117 16.83 -21.85 22.85
CA GLY A 117 16.63 -20.77 23.82
C GLY A 117 16.42 -19.39 23.24
N TYR A 118 16.47 -19.23 21.90
CA TYR A 118 16.15 -17.95 21.26
C TYR A 118 14.70 -17.57 21.52
N ARG A 119 14.44 -16.28 21.82
CA ARG A 119 13.08 -15.77 22.05
C ARG A 119 12.74 -14.65 21.08
N LEU A 120 11.66 -14.80 20.34
CA LEU A 120 11.16 -13.78 19.42
C LEU A 120 9.89 -13.15 19.99
N LEU A 121 9.93 -11.84 20.25
CA LEU A 121 8.83 -11.04 20.79
C LEU A 121 8.05 -10.38 19.66
N PHE A 122 6.74 -10.20 19.84
CA PHE A 122 5.85 -9.50 18.91
C PHE A 122 5.15 -8.36 19.64
N ARG A 123 5.40 -7.10 19.24
CA ARG A 123 4.87 -5.92 19.96
C ARG A 123 4.38 -4.85 19.00
N PRO A 124 3.20 -4.24 19.24
CA PRO A 124 2.83 -3.01 18.56
C PRO A 124 3.70 -1.85 19.08
N PHE A 125 4.03 -0.91 18.19
CA PHE A 125 4.76 0.32 18.51
C PHE A 125 3.77 1.45 18.80
N ASP A 126 2.89 1.21 19.76
CA ASP A 126 1.85 2.14 20.20
C ASP A 126 2.36 3.10 21.30
N GLU A 127 3.24 2.61 22.19
CA GLU A 127 3.80 3.37 23.31
C GLU A 127 5.33 3.21 23.39
N PRO A 128 6.11 4.30 23.23
CA PRO A 128 7.58 4.24 23.29
C PRO A 128 8.13 3.67 24.60
N GLY A 129 7.40 3.84 25.69
CA GLY A 129 7.76 3.33 27.01
C GLY A 129 7.90 1.81 27.07
N LYS A 130 7.13 1.07 26.29
CA LYS A 130 7.12 -0.40 26.27
C LYS A 130 8.43 -1.00 25.74
N LEU A 131 9.22 -0.23 24.98
CA LEU A 131 10.50 -0.68 24.46
C LEU A 131 11.67 -0.45 25.44
N ARG A 132 11.54 0.47 26.40
CA ARG A 132 12.66 0.96 27.23
C ARG A 132 13.32 -0.10 28.11
N SER A 133 12.60 -1.16 28.50
CA SER A 133 13.12 -2.24 29.35
C SER A 133 13.75 -3.41 28.60
N LEU A 134 13.71 -3.43 27.24
CA LEU A 134 14.17 -4.55 26.45
C LEU A 134 15.68 -4.49 26.22
N ASN A 135 16.30 -5.69 26.18
CA ASN A 135 17.66 -5.95 25.71
C ASN A 135 17.57 -6.91 24.55
N LEU A 136 17.92 -6.46 23.36
CA LEU A 136 17.66 -7.16 22.11
C LEU A 136 18.96 -7.33 21.31
N ASP A 137 19.01 -8.39 20.53
CA ASP A 137 20.03 -8.62 19.49
C ASP A 137 19.45 -8.42 18.07
N LEU A 138 18.12 -8.52 17.95
CA LEU A 138 17.42 -8.31 16.71
C LEU A 138 16.21 -7.40 16.90
N ILE A 139 16.00 -6.45 15.96
CA ILE A 139 14.77 -5.68 15.86
C ILE A 139 14.32 -5.61 14.41
N VAL A 140 13.09 -6.02 14.14
CA VAL A 140 12.44 -5.93 12.84
C VAL A 140 11.24 -5.01 12.94
N ILE A 141 11.19 -3.99 12.11
CA ILE A 141 10.07 -3.05 12.03
C ILE A 141 9.33 -3.29 10.72
N VAL A 142 8.11 -3.82 10.84
CA VAL A 142 7.21 -4.09 9.71
C VAL A 142 6.41 -2.83 9.42
N GLU A 143 6.30 -2.47 8.13
CA GLU A 143 5.64 -1.25 7.64
C GLU A 143 6.12 0.01 8.37
N GLY A 144 7.43 0.22 8.33
CA GLY A 144 8.10 1.31 9.07
C GLY A 144 7.58 2.71 8.77
N SER A 145 7.03 2.97 7.58
CA SER A 145 6.43 4.25 7.25
C SER A 145 5.22 4.62 8.13
N GLU A 146 4.58 3.62 8.75
CA GLU A 146 3.38 3.83 9.57
C GLU A 146 3.68 4.09 11.04
N ILE A 147 4.92 3.88 11.51
CA ILE A 147 5.32 4.18 12.88
C ILE A 147 5.84 5.61 13.02
N LYS A 148 5.84 6.13 14.23
CA LYS A 148 6.47 7.42 14.52
C LYS A 148 8.00 7.29 14.54
N PRO A 149 8.77 8.28 14.04
CA PRO A 149 10.23 8.21 13.96
C PRO A 149 10.92 8.03 15.32
N GLU A 150 10.30 8.50 16.42
CA GLU A 150 10.83 8.31 17.77
C GLU A 150 11.01 6.84 18.17
N PHE A 151 10.14 5.92 17.65
CA PHE A 151 10.28 4.49 17.90
C PHE A 151 11.56 3.91 17.30
N PHE A 152 11.93 4.34 16.10
CA PHE A 152 13.17 3.93 15.47
C PHE A 152 14.40 4.34 16.31
N SER A 153 14.43 5.59 16.77
CA SER A 153 15.51 6.11 17.62
C SER A 153 15.61 5.37 18.96
N ILE A 154 14.46 5.08 19.61
CA ILE A 154 14.44 4.31 20.85
C ILE A 154 14.87 2.86 20.60
N ALA A 155 14.40 2.23 19.54
CA ALA A 155 14.73 0.85 19.17
C ALA A 155 16.25 0.68 18.97
N LYS A 156 16.93 1.60 18.26
CA LYS A 156 18.41 1.60 18.11
C LYS A 156 19.11 1.46 19.48
N THR A 157 18.62 2.11 20.52
CA THR A 157 19.21 2.03 21.87
C THR A 157 18.93 0.71 22.60
N ARG A 158 18.04 -0.13 22.09
CA ARG A 158 17.69 -1.44 22.68
C ARG A 158 18.52 -2.58 22.15
N LEU A 159 19.25 -2.40 21.07
CA LEU A 159 20.23 -3.36 20.56
C LEU A 159 21.48 -3.38 21.45
N ARG A 160 21.33 -3.98 22.61
CA ARG A 160 22.37 -4.00 23.66
C ARG A 160 22.48 -5.34 24.39
N ASN A 161 21.96 -6.42 23.82
CA ASN A 161 22.11 -7.75 24.40
C ASN A 161 23.55 -8.23 24.24
N LEU A 162 24.36 -8.08 25.28
CA LEU A 162 25.78 -8.48 25.31
C LEU A 162 25.95 -9.99 25.49
N ALA A 163 24.92 -10.72 25.91
CA ALA A 163 24.98 -12.16 26.13
C ALA A 163 24.78 -12.95 24.81
N ALA A 164 24.31 -12.32 23.75
CA ALA A 164 24.13 -12.97 22.47
C ALA A 164 25.47 -13.07 21.75
N THR A 165 26.08 -14.24 21.83
CA THR A 165 27.19 -14.61 20.94
C THR A 165 26.59 -15.21 19.69
N ALA A 166 26.74 -14.56 18.55
CA ALA A 166 26.32 -15.09 17.27
C ALA A 166 27.39 -16.05 16.73
N LEU A 167 26.97 -17.14 16.10
CA LEU A 167 27.85 -17.92 15.25
C LEU A 167 28.23 -17.08 14.02
N ASP A 168 29.46 -17.18 13.56
CA ASP A 168 29.91 -16.49 12.35
C ASP A 168 29.04 -16.95 11.15
N PRO A 169 28.30 -16.08 10.49
CA PRO A 169 27.42 -16.46 9.39
C PRO A 169 28.20 -16.95 8.14
N LYS A 170 29.50 -16.64 8.04
CA LYS A 170 30.33 -17.06 6.92
C LYS A 170 30.98 -18.43 7.18
N ASN A 171 31.33 -18.70 8.44
CA ASN A 171 31.95 -19.95 8.84
C ASN A 171 31.56 -20.28 10.29
N PRO A 172 30.37 -20.83 10.53
CA PRO A 172 29.85 -21.02 11.88
C PRO A 172 30.63 -22.07 12.70
N TRP A 173 31.33 -22.96 12.03
CA TRP A 173 32.08 -24.05 12.66
C TRP A 173 33.46 -24.16 12.08
N SER A 174 34.47 -24.37 12.93
CA SER A 174 35.84 -24.68 12.53
C SER A 174 36.37 -25.87 13.32
N PRO A 175 37.37 -26.60 12.79
CA PRO A 175 38.06 -27.63 13.55
C PRO A 175 38.66 -27.06 14.83
N HIS A 176 38.54 -27.82 15.91
CA HIS A 176 39.23 -27.49 17.17
C HIS A 176 40.75 -27.46 16.95
N PRO A 177 41.49 -26.46 17.50
CA PRO A 177 42.91 -26.33 17.27
C PRO A 177 43.77 -27.57 17.69
N GLU A 178 43.30 -28.27 18.73
CA GLU A 178 43.99 -29.43 19.28
C GLU A 178 43.44 -30.79 18.83
N ASP A 179 42.22 -30.80 18.26
CA ASP A 179 41.54 -32.00 17.76
C ASP A 179 40.72 -31.66 16.51
N PRO A 180 41.27 -31.83 15.30
CA PRO A 180 40.61 -31.47 14.04
C PRO A 180 39.31 -32.22 13.75
N ASP A 181 39.07 -33.36 14.41
CA ASP A 181 37.84 -34.14 14.26
C ASP A 181 36.67 -33.57 15.08
N VAL A 182 36.98 -32.61 15.97
CA VAL A 182 35.97 -31.88 16.77
C VAL A 182 35.73 -30.51 16.18
N LEU A 183 34.47 -30.21 15.86
CA LEU A 183 34.07 -28.89 15.40
C LEU A 183 33.70 -27.99 16.60
N VAL A 184 34.24 -26.79 16.63
CA VAL A 184 33.93 -25.76 17.62
C VAL A 184 33.24 -24.57 16.96
N PRO A 185 32.31 -23.90 17.67
CA PRO A 185 31.61 -22.76 17.11
C PRO A 185 32.55 -21.55 16.95
N ASN A 186 32.54 -20.95 15.79
CA ASN A 186 33.11 -19.63 15.56
C ASN A 186 32.14 -18.58 16.05
N LEU A 187 32.49 -17.85 17.08
CA LEU A 187 31.62 -16.84 17.68
C LEU A 187 32.05 -15.45 17.24
N LEU A 188 31.09 -14.73 16.67
CA LEU A 188 31.18 -13.28 16.46
C LEU A 188 30.74 -12.57 17.72
N ALA A 189 31.59 -11.72 18.26
CA ALA A 189 31.17 -10.77 19.28
C ALA A 189 30.31 -9.69 18.59
N ASP A 190 29.20 -9.38 19.24
CA ASP A 190 28.41 -8.18 18.91
C ASP A 190 27.63 -8.21 17.59
N TRP A 191 27.13 -9.39 17.17
CA TRP A 191 26.24 -9.44 16.02
C TRP A 191 24.81 -9.06 16.42
N ARG A 192 24.49 -7.78 16.24
CA ARG A 192 23.19 -7.19 16.55
C ARG A 192 22.70 -6.40 15.35
N GLU A 193 21.50 -6.68 14.91
CA GLU A 193 20.93 -6.06 13.71
C GLU A 193 19.55 -5.49 13.96
N MET A 194 19.24 -4.44 13.20
CA MET A 194 17.90 -3.87 13.15
C MET A 194 17.60 -3.46 11.72
N TRP A 195 16.43 -3.82 11.25
CA TRP A 195 15.95 -3.27 9.99
C TRP A 195 14.50 -2.86 10.05
N THR A 196 14.13 -2.02 9.10
CA THR A 196 12.75 -1.69 8.81
C THR A 196 12.40 -2.07 7.39
N GLU A 197 11.23 -2.67 7.20
CA GLU A 197 10.67 -2.91 5.88
C GLU A 197 9.43 -2.07 5.67
N SER A 198 9.28 -1.53 4.45
CA SER A 198 8.12 -0.75 4.06
C SER A 198 8.02 -0.62 2.54
N ASN A 199 6.84 -0.25 2.06
CA ASN A 199 6.78 0.39 0.76
C ASN A 199 7.51 1.74 0.85
N PRO A 200 8.07 2.25 -0.26
CA PRO A 200 8.70 3.57 -0.27
C PRO A 200 7.73 4.65 0.20
N ASP A 201 8.19 5.45 1.12
CA ASP A 201 7.45 6.57 1.68
C ASP A 201 8.38 7.79 1.77
N ALA A 202 7.88 8.94 1.38
CA ALA A 202 8.64 10.17 1.35
C ALA A 202 8.80 10.83 2.74
N GLY A 203 8.21 10.22 3.79
CA GLY A 203 8.32 10.69 5.17
C GLY A 203 9.66 10.34 5.83
N TRP A 204 9.61 10.09 7.14
CA TRP A 204 10.80 9.88 7.96
C TRP A 204 11.68 8.70 7.53
N VAL A 205 11.09 7.64 6.94
CA VAL A 205 11.89 6.51 6.43
C VAL A 205 12.81 6.93 5.29
N LYS A 206 12.42 7.94 4.48
CA LYS A 206 13.30 8.54 3.49
C LYS A 206 14.36 9.38 4.17
N THR A 207 13.96 10.38 4.98
CA THR A 207 14.87 11.39 5.53
C THR A 207 15.83 10.85 6.58
N ASP A 208 15.38 9.91 7.42
CA ASP A 208 16.14 9.43 8.57
C ASP A 208 16.84 8.09 8.31
N ILE A 209 16.44 7.35 7.26
CA ILE A 209 17.07 6.08 6.89
C ILE A 209 17.71 6.18 5.52
N VAL A 210 16.93 6.35 4.44
CA VAL A 210 17.47 6.23 3.07
C VAL A 210 18.47 7.33 2.77
N ASP A 211 18.11 8.60 3.00
CA ASP A 211 18.97 9.75 2.68
C ASP A 211 20.23 9.80 3.57
N ARG A 212 20.21 9.10 4.72
CA ARG A 212 21.36 9.00 5.64
C ARG A 212 22.17 7.72 5.51
N SER A 213 21.77 6.79 4.64
CA SER A 213 22.49 5.53 4.45
C SER A 213 23.85 5.75 3.78
N SER A 214 24.90 5.15 4.35
CA SER A 214 26.23 5.12 3.74
C SER A 214 26.29 4.23 2.51
N LEU A 215 25.41 3.22 2.44
CA LEU A 215 25.25 2.32 1.30
C LEU A 215 23.81 2.30 0.84
N ILE A 216 23.56 2.59 -0.46
CA ILE A 216 22.24 2.51 -1.06
C ILE A 216 22.32 1.59 -2.26
N LEU A 217 21.63 0.45 -2.20
CA LEU A 217 21.56 -0.55 -3.26
C LEU A 217 20.17 -0.51 -3.94
N LYS A 218 20.16 -0.39 -5.25
CA LYS A 218 18.94 -0.34 -6.07
C LYS A 218 18.83 -1.59 -6.93
N HIS A 219 17.65 -2.22 -6.95
CA HIS A 219 17.42 -3.48 -7.63
C HIS A 219 16.21 -3.42 -8.57
N GLY A 220 16.29 -4.11 -9.71
CA GLY A 220 15.19 -4.25 -10.66
C GLY A 220 14.71 -2.94 -11.29
N GLY A 221 15.60 -1.94 -11.45
CA GLY A 221 15.25 -0.64 -11.99
C GLY A 221 14.56 0.29 -10.98
N ALA A 222 14.80 0.10 -9.68
CA ALA A 222 14.24 0.96 -8.62
C ALA A 222 14.65 2.43 -8.81
N LEU A 223 13.68 3.32 -8.67
CA LEU A 223 13.81 4.75 -8.90
C LEU A 223 14.14 5.48 -7.59
N TYR A 224 15.39 5.82 -7.41
CA TYR A 224 15.84 6.67 -6.31
C TYR A 224 17.07 7.49 -6.73
N THR A 225 17.04 8.76 -6.39
CA THR A 225 18.20 9.66 -6.52
C THR A 225 18.48 10.25 -5.15
N PRO A 226 19.66 10.01 -4.56
CA PRO A 226 20.00 10.62 -3.29
C PRO A 226 20.03 12.15 -3.42
N PRO A 227 19.63 12.89 -2.37
CA PRO A 227 19.81 14.33 -2.35
C PRO A 227 21.31 14.69 -2.39
N PRO A 228 21.65 15.93 -2.78
CA PRO A 228 23.00 16.43 -2.57
C PRO A 228 23.39 16.32 -1.10
N ILE A 229 24.62 15.87 -0.82
CA ILE A 229 25.13 15.80 0.54
C ILE A 229 25.67 17.19 0.90
N ASP A 230 24.85 17.98 1.56
CA ASP A 230 25.24 19.32 2.01
C ASP A 230 26.10 19.27 3.29
N GLU A 231 25.90 18.23 4.12
CA GLU A 231 26.61 17.99 5.38
C GLU A 231 27.12 16.54 5.44
N PRO A 232 28.43 16.27 5.25
CA PRO A 232 29.00 14.92 5.31
C PRO A 232 28.70 14.18 6.62
N ASP A 233 28.59 14.88 7.73
CA ASP A 233 28.28 14.31 9.06
C ASP A 233 26.83 13.82 9.19
N SER A 234 25.99 14.08 8.20
CA SER A 234 24.60 13.59 8.17
C SER A 234 24.51 12.10 7.80
N ILE A 235 25.54 11.52 7.22
CA ILE A 235 25.57 10.10 6.79
C ILE A 235 25.93 9.21 8.00
N ASP A 236 25.15 8.15 8.18
CA ASP A 236 25.35 7.12 9.21
C ASP A 236 26.08 5.93 8.58
N ASP A 237 27.34 5.70 8.98
CA ASP A 237 28.20 4.64 8.46
C ASP A 237 27.73 3.22 8.86
N GLN A 238 26.83 3.11 9.82
CA GLN A 238 26.22 1.86 10.24
C GLN A 238 24.89 1.57 9.55
N LEU A 239 24.46 2.43 8.63
CA LEU A 239 23.15 2.36 8.01
C LEU A 239 23.26 2.09 6.49
N SER A 240 22.48 1.13 6.03
CA SER A 240 22.31 0.83 4.60
C SER A 240 20.84 0.84 4.19
N SER A 241 20.59 0.99 2.90
CA SER A 241 19.24 0.90 2.32
C SER A 241 19.24 0.05 1.06
N HIS A 242 18.34 -0.92 1.02
CA HIS A 242 18.04 -1.75 -0.13
C HIS A 242 16.69 -1.32 -0.72
N ILE A 243 16.71 -0.86 -1.96
CA ILE A 243 15.50 -0.37 -2.66
C ILE A 243 15.21 -1.28 -3.83
N THR A 244 14.09 -1.97 -3.79
CA THR A 244 13.78 -3.05 -4.73
C THR A 244 12.49 -2.76 -5.50
N ALA A 245 12.57 -2.64 -6.82
CA ALA A 245 11.39 -2.59 -7.67
C ALA A 245 10.72 -3.98 -7.76
N THR A 246 9.41 -4.00 -8.02
CA THR A 246 8.63 -5.24 -8.22
C THR A 246 9.25 -6.16 -9.27
N ALA A 247 9.81 -5.58 -10.34
CA ALA A 247 10.45 -6.32 -11.44
C ALA A 247 11.70 -7.12 -11.04
N ALA A 248 12.30 -6.85 -9.87
CA ALA A 248 13.42 -7.64 -9.36
C ALA A 248 12.99 -9.05 -8.95
N ASN A 249 11.71 -9.26 -8.65
CA ASN A 249 11.20 -10.55 -8.21
C ASN A 249 10.85 -11.45 -9.40
N LYS A 250 11.76 -12.39 -9.71
CA LYS A 250 11.61 -13.33 -10.82
C LYS A 250 10.59 -14.45 -10.58
N TYR A 251 10.07 -14.59 -9.35
CA TYR A 251 9.02 -15.59 -9.05
C TYR A 251 7.60 -15.09 -9.34
N LEU A 252 7.45 -13.80 -9.65
CA LEU A 252 6.16 -13.24 -10.07
C LEU A 252 5.86 -13.62 -11.54
N PRO A 253 4.60 -13.80 -11.92
CA PRO A 253 4.21 -13.94 -13.31
C PRO A 253 4.72 -12.76 -14.16
N GLU A 254 5.13 -13.01 -15.39
CA GLU A 254 5.62 -11.96 -16.32
C GLU A 254 4.60 -10.82 -16.51
N THR A 255 3.32 -11.12 -16.41
CA THR A 255 2.25 -10.12 -16.53
C THR A 255 2.05 -9.30 -15.26
N TYR A 256 2.58 -9.73 -14.10
CA TYR A 256 2.27 -9.14 -12.79
C TYR A 256 2.47 -7.62 -12.74
N PHE A 257 3.61 -7.15 -13.25
CA PHE A 257 3.89 -5.71 -13.29
C PHE A 257 2.86 -4.96 -14.15
N ARG A 258 2.63 -5.45 -15.37
CA ARG A 258 1.69 -4.84 -16.32
C ARG A 258 0.26 -4.84 -15.78
N ASP A 259 -0.17 -5.95 -15.19
CA ASP A 259 -1.54 -6.10 -14.69
C ASP A 259 -1.80 -5.19 -13.48
N ASN A 260 -0.78 -5.01 -12.61
CA ASN A 260 -0.86 -4.08 -11.50
C ASN A 260 -0.66 -2.60 -11.90
N ALA A 261 0.05 -2.32 -13.00
CA ALA A 261 0.22 -0.97 -13.51
C ALA A 261 -0.99 -0.46 -14.31
N LYS A 262 -1.81 -1.38 -14.83
CA LYS A 262 -2.95 -1.02 -15.68
C LYS A 262 -3.95 -0.12 -14.93
N GLY A 263 -4.23 1.05 -15.51
CA GLY A 263 -5.14 2.04 -14.93
C GLY A 263 -4.61 2.75 -13.67
N LYS A 264 -3.34 2.58 -13.33
CA LYS A 264 -2.71 3.28 -12.20
C LYS A 264 -2.03 4.57 -12.67
N PRO A 265 -2.13 5.68 -11.91
CA PRO A 265 -1.40 6.89 -12.22
C PRO A 265 0.11 6.68 -12.06
N GLN A 266 0.92 7.47 -12.79
CA GLN A 266 2.38 7.30 -12.84
C GLN A 266 3.04 7.37 -11.45
N TRP A 267 2.58 8.27 -10.57
CA TRP A 267 3.10 8.36 -9.19
C TRP A 267 2.90 7.07 -8.41
N TRP A 268 1.75 6.40 -8.60
CA TRP A 268 1.45 5.12 -7.95
C TRP A 268 2.39 4.01 -8.48
N ILE A 269 2.58 3.96 -9.81
CA ILE A 269 3.52 3.03 -10.46
C ILE A 269 4.93 3.25 -9.94
N ASN A 270 5.37 4.52 -9.89
CA ASN A 270 6.69 4.87 -9.41
C ASN A 270 6.91 4.43 -7.96
N ARG A 271 5.95 4.71 -7.08
CA ARG A 271 6.04 4.36 -5.66
C ARG A 271 5.90 2.86 -5.41
N TYR A 272 4.80 2.27 -5.85
CA TYR A 272 4.41 0.92 -5.47
C TYR A 272 4.96 -0.20 -6.36
N LEU A 273 5.44 0.10 -7.54
CA LEU A 273 6.05 -0.88 -8.44
C LEU A 273 7.54 -0.62 -8.67
N LEU A 274 7.97 0.64 -8.77
CA LEU A 274 9.36 0.99 -9.07
C LEU A 274 10.17 1.40 -7.84
N GLY A 275 9.59 1.36 -6.64
CA GLY A 275 10.33 1.64 -5.41
C GLY A 275 10.76 3.10 -5.24
N SER A 276 10.06 4.05 -5.83
CA SER A 276 10.39 5.48 -5.75
C SER A 276 9.94 6.10 -4.43
N PHE A 277 10.83 6.87 -3.82
CA PHE A 277 10.53 7.74 -2.67
C PHE A 277 10.13 9.16 -3.09
N ALA A 278 9.97 9.39 -4.39
CA ALA A 278 9.51 10.69 -4.86
C ALA A 278 8.10 10.98 -4.35
N TYR A 279 7.90 12.23 -3.96
CA TYR A 279 6.57 12.71 -3.60
C TYR A 279 5.64 12.68 -4.81
N SER A 280 4.36 12.61 -4.53
CA SER A 280 3.34 13.00 -5.51
C SER A 280 3.41 14.52 -5.67
N GLU A 281 4.37 15.01 -6.45
CA GLU A 281 4.44 16.43 -6.77
C GLU A 281 3.34 16.81 -7.76
N GLY A 282 2.74 17.97 -7.55
CA GLY A 282 1.79 18.53 -8.49
C GLY A 282 0.33 18.35 -8.09
N LEU A 283 -0.55 18.43 -9.08
CA LEU A 283 -1.99 18.36 -8.89
C LEU A 283 -2.43 16.96 -8.44
N VAL A 284 -3.37 16.92 -7.51
CA VAL A 284 -4.01 15.67 -7.07
C VAL A 284 -4.79 15.01 -8.22
N TYR A 285 -5.38 15.84 -9.09
CA TYR A 285 -6.17 15.41 -10.25
C TYR A 285 -5.62 16.04 -11.54
N PRO A 286 -4.48 15.60 -12.08
CA PRO A 286 -3.82 16.25 -13.21
C PRO A 286 -4.63 16.19 -14.51
N SER A 287 -5.47 15.19 -14.69
CA SER A 287 -6.33 15.04 -15.89
C SER A 287 -7.71 15.66 -15.73
N ALA A 288 -7.98 16.37 -14.61
CA ALA A 288 -9.32 16.83 -14.28
C ALA A 288 -9.88 17.93 -15.20
N ILE A 289 -9.04 18.77 -15.77
CA ILE A 289 -9.46 19.87 -16.65
C ILE A 289 -9.14 19.54 -18.10
N ASN A 290 -7.88 19.14 -18.37
CA ASN A 290 -7.42 18.77 -19.69
C ASN A 290 -6.86 17.34 -19.64
N ASN A 291 -7.54 16.44 -20.29
CA ASN A 291 -7.06 15.07 -20.43
C ASN A 291 -6.17 14.98 -21.67
N ALA A 292 -4.87 15.17 -21.46
CA ALA A 292 -3.87 15.14 -22.54
C ALA A 292 -3.82 13.77 -23.25
N ARG A 293 -4.13 12.68 -22.56
CA ARG A 293 -4.15 11.33 -23.12
C ARG A 293 -5.25 11.14 -24.15
N LEU A 294 -6.44 11.70 -23.89
CA LEU A 294 -7.59 11.60 -24.77
C LEU A 294 -7.72 12.80 -25.72
N GLY A 295 -6.92 13.86 -25.50
CA GLY A 295 -7.00 15.09 -26.29
C GLY A 295 -8.31 15.86 -26.09
N ILE A 296 -8.97 15.72 -24.92
CA ILE A 296 -10.26 16.35 -24.62
C ILE A 296 -10.18 17.25 -23.39
N THR A 297 -11.05 18.24 -23.31
CA THR A 297 -11.37 18.95 -22.06
C THR A 297 -12.52 18.24 -21.35
N THR A 298 -12.45 18.19 -20.02
CA THR A 298 -13.54 17.65 -19.18
C THR A 298 -14.61 18.71 -18.90
N VAL A 299 -14.30 19.99 -19.11
CA VAL A 299 -15.25 21.09 -18.94
C VAL A 299 -16.13 21.19 -20.18
N VAL A 300 -17.44 21.11 -19.97
CA VAL A 300 -18.46 21.12 -21.03
C VAL A 300 -19.50 22.21 -20.79
N PRO A 301 -20.16 22.72 -21.83
CA PRO A 301 -21.26 23.67 -21.64
C PRO A 301 -22.37 23.09 -20.78
N THR A 302 -22.94 23.92 -19.93
CA THR A 302 -24.14 23.58 -19.11
C THR A 302 -25.31 23.16 -20.01
N ARG A 303 -25.93 22.04 -19.69
CA ARG A 303 -27.03 21.46 -20.47
C ARG A 303 -28.17 20.93 -19.59
N GLN A 304 -29.32 20.69 -20.20
CA GLN A 304 -30.43 20.01 -19.51
C GLN A 304 -30.08 18.52 -19.33
N PRO A 305 -30.19 17.99 -18.11
CA PRO A 305 -30.00 16.56 -17.86
C PRO A 305 -31.02 15.71 -18.66
N PRO A 306 -30.65 14.54 -19.15
CA PRO A 306 -31.58 13.64 -19.82
C PRO A 306 -32.69 13.17 -18.86
N ARG A 307 -33.84 12.75 -19.42
CA ARG A 307 -35.02 12.37 -18.62
C ARG A 307 -34.77 11.16 -17.71
N ASP A 308 -33.89 10.29 -18.11
CA ASP A 308 -33.47 9.09 -17.38
C ASP A 308 -32.19 9.29 -16.54
N ALA A 309 -31.76 10.54 -16.38
CA ALA A 309 -30.60 10.85 -15.53
C ALA A 309 -30.84 10.40 -14.09
N LYS A 310 -29.78 9.87 -13.47
CA LYS A 310 -29.75 9.52 -12.06
C LYS A 310 -28.82 10.45 -11.30
N TYR A 311 -29.36 11.06 -10.24
CA TYR A 311 -28.67 12.10 -9.47
C TYR A 311 -28.01 11.55 -8.23
N ILE A 312 -26.91 12.17 -7.86
CA ILE A 312 -26.14 11.92 -6.64
C ILE A 312 -25.65 13.26 -6.08
N LEU A 313 -25.71 13.41 -4.75
CA LEU A 313 -25.30 14.63 -4.07
C LEU A 313 -24.32 14.31 -2.95
N ALA A 314 -23.29 15.13 -2.82
CA ALA A 314 -22.38 15.09 -1.68
C ALA A 314 -22.14 16.48 -1.09
N HIS A 315 -21.89 16.50 0.21
CA HIS A 315 -21.81 17.70 1.03
C HIS A 315 -20.64 17.62 2.00
N ASP A 316 -19.73 18.58 1.92
CA ASP A 316 -18.68 18.85 2.89
C ASP A 316 -19.12 19.99 3.82
N TYR A 317 -19.28 19.67 5.10
CA TYR A 317 -19.72 20.63 6.10
C TYR A 317 -18.55 21.34 6.75
N GLY A 318 -18.43 22.63 6.53
CA GLY A 318 -17.50 23.51 7.23
C GLY A 318 -18.24 24.45 8.19
N LEU A 319 -17.77 24.59 9.42
CA LEU A 319 -18.25 25.58 10.38
C LEU A 319 -17.41 26.86 10.34
N ALA A 320 -16.10 26.70 10.40
CA ALA A 320 -15.09 27.76 10.24
C ALA A 320 -14.47 27.75 8.84
N ASP A 321 -14.53 26.60 8.18
CA ASP A 321 -14.09 26.38 6.81
C ASP A 321 -15.27 26.48 5.84
N PRO A 322 -15.04 26.68 4.54
CA PRO A 322 -16.11 26.72 3.56
C PRO A 322 -16.95 25.45 3.53
N THR A 323 -18.26 25.59 3.48
CA THR A 323 -19.17 24.49 3.17
C THR A 323 -19.20 24.25 1.67
N GLY A 324 -18.97 23.00 1.24
CA GLY A 324 -19.02 22.58 -0.17
C GLY A 324 -20.17 21.61 -0.46
N ILE A 325 -20.92 21.83 -1.54
CA ILE A 325 -21.96 20.90 -2.00
C ILE A 325 -21.81 20.69 -3.50
N LEU A 326 -21.85 19.43 -3.94
CA LEU A 326 -21.92 19.05 -5.34
C LEU A 326 -23.17 18.24 -5.64
N LEU A 327 -23.86 18.62 -6.71
CA LEU A 327 -24.90 17.83 -7.34
C LEU A 327 -24.41 17.35 -8.70
N ALA A 328 -24.39 16.05 -8.88
CA ALA A 328 -24.02 15.40 -10.12
C ALA A 328 -25.14 14.50 -10.64
N TYR A 329 -25.08 14.14 -11.92
CA TYR A 329 -25.95 13.12 -12.49
C TYR A 329 -25.15 12.16 -13.38
N ILE A 330 -25.63 10.93 -13.49
CA ILE A 330 -25.20 9.99 -14.52
C ILE A 330 -26.08 10.21 -15.75
N ASP A 331 -25.44 10.38 -16.89
CA ASP A 331 -26.06 10.33 -18.22
C ASP A 331 -25.92 8.89 -18.75
N PRO A 332 -26.98 8.05 -18.68
CA PRO A 332 -26.87 6.65 -19.07
C PRO A 332 -26.62 6.47 -20.57
N GLY A 333 -27.15 7.39 -21.38
CA GLY A 333 -26.99 7.33 -22.85
C GLY A 333 -25.56 7.57 -23.31
N ARG A 334 -24.77 8.34 -22.54
CA ARG A 334 -23.36 8.66 -22.85
C ARG A 334 -22.37 7.97 -21.93
N ASN A 335 -22.85 7.25 -20.93
CA ASN A 335 -22.06 6.62 -19.89
C ASN A 335 -21.08 7.61 -19.20
N LYS A 336 -21.61 8.76 -18.76
CA LYS A 336 -20.86 9.85 -18.13
C LYS A 336 -21.43 10.22 -16.77
N LEU A 337 -20.52 10.49 -15.83
CA LEU A 337 -20.82 11.28 -14.63
C LEU A 337 -20.66 12.75 -14.98
N VAL A 338 -21.70 13.54 -14.76
CA VAL A 338 -21.70 14.98 -15.06
C VAL A 338 -21.87 15.76 -13.76
N ILE A 339 -20.91 16.61 -13.43
CA ILE A 339 -21.04 17.54 -12.31
C ILE A 339 -21.84 18.73 -12.78
N HIS A 340 -23.03 18.90 -12.19
CA HIS A 340 -24.11 19.77 -12.71
C HIS A 340 -24.30 21.07 -11.93
N ARG A 341 -24.17 21.01 -10.60
CA ARG A 341 -24.32 22.18 -9.74
C ARG A 341 -23.33 22.11 -8.59
N GLU A 342 -22.87 23.28 -8.19
CA GLU A 342 -22.02 23.47 -7.04
C GLU A 342 -22.56 24.54 -6.10
N TYR A 343 -22.18 24.43 -4.83
CA TYR A 343 -22.30 25.50 -3.86
C TYR A 343 -21.09 25.50 -2.96
N LYS A 344 -20.50 26.67 -2.75
CA LYS A 344 -19.41 26.87 -1.80
C LYS A 344 -19.55 28.22 -1.14
N LYS A 345 -19.57 28.25 0.19
CA LYS A 345 -19.67 29.49 0.96
C LYS A 345 -19.09 29.30 2.35
N ASP A 346 -18.45 30.37 2.86
CA ASP A 346 -17.96 30.48 4.22
C ASP A 346 -19.10 30.94 5.17
N ASP A 347 -18.92 30.73 6.47
CA ASP A 347 -19.82 31.24 7.53
C ASP A 347 -21.30 30.90 7.32
N ASN A 348 -21.63 29.67 6.97
CA ASN A 348 -23.00 29.22 6.84
C ASN A 348 -23.56 28.73 8.18
N ASN A 349 -24.83 29.05 8.43
CA ASN A 349 -25.59 28.32 9.44
C ASN A 349 -26.34 27.14 8.82
N LEU A 350 -26.77 26.21 9.67
CA LEU A 350 -27.44 24.97 9.22
C LEU A 350 -28.70 25.26 8.39
N LYS A 351 -29.49 26.30 8.74
CA LYS A 351 -30.70 26.64 8.02
C LYS A 351 -30.41 27.13 6.60
N GLU A 352 -29.39 27.97 6.44
CA GLU A 352 -28.97 28.45 5.11
C GLU A 352 -28.54 27.28 4.22
N ILE A 353 -27.78 26.31 4.79
CA ILE A 353 -27.39 25.13 4.05
C ILE A 353 -28.61 24.30 3.64
N VAL A 354 -29.56 24.09 4.54
CA VAL A 354 -30.83 23.39 4.24
C VAL A 354 -31.59 24.06 3.12
N ASP A 355 -31.71 25.39 3.17
CA ASP A 355 -32.42 26.17 2.13
C ASP A 355 -31.68 26.04 0.78
N GLN A 356 -30.34 26.06 0.81
CA GLN A 356 -29.52 25.87 -0.40
C GLN A 356 -29.64 24.45 -0.97
N LEU A 357 -29.64 23.42 -0.14
CA LEU A 357 -29.86 22.03 -0.57
C LEU A 357 -31.21 21.87 -1.25
N LYS A 358 -32.27 22.44 -0.67
CA LYS A 358 -33.61 22.45 -1.27
C LYS A 358 -33.65 23.20 -2.60
N LEU A 359 -32.93 24.32 -2.70
CA LEU A 359 -32.83 25.09 -3.94
C LEU A 359 -32.11 24.32 -5.04
N MET A 360 -30.97 23.68 -4.71
CA MET A 360 -30.17 22.91 -5.68
C MET A 360 -30.91 21.68 -6.21
N THR A 361 -31.85 21.13 -5.44
CA THR A 361 -32.53 19.86 -5.75
C THR A 361 -33.97 20.00 -6.15
N LYS A 362 -34.52 21.23 -6.23
CA LYS A 362 -35.94 21.52 -6.43
C LYS A 362 -36.56 20.90 -7.69
N ASP A 363 -35.77 20.74 -8.74
CA ASP A 363 -36.18 20.23 -10.05
C ASP A 363 -35.71 18.79 -10.29
N VAL A 364 -35.09 18.14 -9.28
CA VAL A 364 -34.71 16.71 -9.34
C VAL A 364 -35.94 15.86 -9.01
N PRO A 365 -36.40 14.97 -9.90
CA PRO A 365 -37.50 14.07 -9.61
C PRO A 365 -37.21 13.16 -8.41
N SER A 366 -38.17 12.92 -7.55
CA SER A 366 -37.97 12.10 -6.32
C SER A 366 -37.45 10.67 -6.60
N GLY A 367 -37.87 10.06 -7.73
CA GLY A 367 -37.41 8.75 -8.15
C GLY A 367 -36.09 8.73 -8.93
N ALA A 368 -35.44 9.87 -9.12
CA ALA A 368 -34.22 9.99 -9.92
C ALA A 368 -32.92 9.91 -9.08
N TRP A 369 -33.02 9.68 -7.78
CA TRP A 369 -31.81 9.54 -6.92
C TRP A 369 -31.18 8.18 -7.06
N LEU A 370 -29.87 8.17 -7.35
CA LEU A 370 -29.08 6.96 -7.46
C LEU A 370 -28.76 6.35 -6.08
N ARG A 371 -28.44 7.21 -5.13
CA ARG A 371 -28.03 6.87 -3.75
C ARG A 371 -28.60 7.90 -2.76
N PRO A 372 -28.67 7.58 -1.47
CA PRO A 372 -28.85 8.59 -0.44
C PRO A 372 -27.81 9.71 -0.56
N TRP A 373 -28.15 10.91 -0.10
CA TRP A 373 -27.22 12.03 -0.10
C TRP A 373 -26.03 11.74 0.83
N ILE A 374 -24.85 12.17 0.44
CA ILE A 374 -23.59 11.85 1.11
C ILE A 374 -23.10 13.07 1.90
N ILE A 375 -22.60 12.86 3.10
CA ILE A 375 -22.01 13.92 3.92
C ILE A 375 -20.60 13.53 4.38
N ASP A 376 -19.76 14.54 4.68
CA ASP A 376 -18.47 14.31 5.33
C ASP A 376 -18.63 13.40 6.55
N PRO A 377 -17.93 12.25 6.58
CA PRO A 377 -18.06 11.30 7.68
C PRO A 377 -17.59 11.84 9.03
N LYS A 378 -16.62 12.76 9.07
CA LYS A 378 -16.11 13.33 10.31
C LYS A 378 -17.11 14.30 10.92
N SER A 379 -17.58 15.27 10.13
CA SER A 379 -18.55 16.28 10.56
C SER A 379 -19.95 15.68 10.74
N GLY A 380 -20.36 14.81 9.80
CA GLY A 380 -21.68 14.18 9.81
C GLY A 380 -21.96 13.32 11.03
N LEU A 381 -20.96 12.58 11.53
CA LEU A 381 -21.08 11.69 12.70
C LEU A 381 -20.69 12.34 14.02
N LYS A 382 -20.12 13.56 14.00
CA LYS A 382 -19.74 14.29 15.22
C LYS A 382 -21.00 14.66 16.00
N ARG A 383 -21.04 14.27 17.26
CA ARG A 383 -22.16 14.56 18.17
C ARG A 383 -21.96 15.88 18.90
N ASP A 384 -23.02 16.63 19.00
CA ASP A 384 -23.09 17.87 19.79
C ASP A 384 -23.33 17.60 21.29
N TYR A 385 -23.51 18.67 22.05
CA TYR A 385 -23.85 18.64 23.47
C TYR A 385 -25.12 17.81 23.78
N ASN A 386 -26.09 17.81 22.87
CA ASN A 386 -27.35 17.05 23.00
C ASN A 386 -27.22 15.59 22.54
N LYS A 387 -26.02 15.13 22.24
CA LYS A 387 -25.71 13.79 21.69
C LYS A 387 -26.29 13.53 20.29
N LYS A 388 -26.77 14.57 19.60
CA LYS A 388 -27.23 14.51 18.22
C LYS A 388 -26.05 14.71 17.27
N SER A 389 -25.99 13.92 16.22
CA SER A 389 -25.07 14.13 15.13
C SER A 389 -25.57 15.20 14.16
N LEU A 390 -24.71 15.71 13.30
CA LEU A 390 -25.11 16.63 12.25
C LEU A 390 -26.13 15.97 11.29
N ILE A 391 -26.01 14.69 11.04
CA ILE A 391 -26.98 13.89 10.26
C ILE A 391 -28.34 13.91 10.94
N ASP A 392 -28.41 13.79 12.27
CA ASP A 392 -29.67 13.85 13.02
C ASP A 392 -30.32 15.24 12.90
N HIS A 393 -29.53 16.30 12.91
CA HIS A 393 -30.06 17.66 12.71
C HIS A 393 -30.63 17.88 11.30
N TYR A 394 -29.98 17.33 10.25
CA TYR A 394 -30.54 17.39 8.89
C TYR A 394 -31.84 16.60 8.77
N ALA A 395 -31.92 15.46 9.47
CA ALA A 395 -33.14 14.64 9.47
C ALA A 395 -34.37 15.40 10.04
N GLU A 396 -34.17 16.33 10.98
CA GLU A 396 -35.23 17.21 11.49
C GLU A 396 -35.84 18.13 10.40
N TYR A 397 -35.06 18.42 9.34
CA TYR A 397 -35.52 19.18 8.16
C TYR A 397 -35.98 18.28 7.02
N GLY A 398 -36.08 16.95 7.25
CA GLY A 398 -36.48 15.96 6.25
C GLY A 398 -35.39 15.63 5.23
N ILE A 399 -34.14 15.92 5.55
CA ILE A 399 -32.96 15.62 4.71
C ILE A 399 -32.17 14.47 5.33
N PHE A 400 -31.94 13.41 4.53
CA PHE A 400 -31.31 12.20 5.01
C PHE A 400 -29.97 11.99 4.31
N PHE A 401 -28.89 12.01 5.09
CA PHE A 401 -27.54 11.78 4.63
C PHE A 401 -27.04 10.42 5.08
N GLN A 402 -26.12 9.85 4.26
CA GLN A 402 -25.23 8.78 4.67
C GLN A 402 -23.80 9.32 4.77
N PRO A 403 -22.97 8.80 5.69
CA PRO A 403 -21.58 9.21 5.75
C PRO A 403 -20.80 8.69 4.53
N GLY A 404 -19.94 9.55 3.96
CA GLY A 404 -19.05 9.21 2.87
C GLY A 404 -17.93 8.23 3.29
N GLN A 405 -17.23 7.66 2.33
CA GLN A 405 -16.14 6.75 2.59
C GLN A 405 -14.84 7.50 2.97
N ILE A 406 -14.14 7.01 4.01
CA ILE A 406 -12.99 7.70 4.63
C ILE A 406 -11.68 7.52 3.85
N ASN A 407 -11.53 6.43 3.07
CA ASN A 407 -10.25 6.08 2.44
C ASN A 407 -9.85 7.11 1.37
N LEU A 408 -8.94 8.01 1.74
CA LEU A 408 -8.49 9.12 0.90
C LEU A 408 -7.76 8.62 -0.35
N ASP A 409 -6.80 7.71 -0.20
CA ASP A 409 -5.96 7.23 -1.30
C ASP A 409 -6.76 6.45 -2.34
N ALA A 410 -7.63 5.55 -1.87
CA ALA A 410 -8.53 4.81 -2.76
C ALA A 410 -9.50 5.76 -3.50
N GLY A 411 -9.95 6.81 -2.83
CA GLY A 411 -10.82 7.83 -3.43
C GLY A 411 -10.10 8.66 -4.48
N ILE A 412 -8.90 9.19 -4.17
CA ILE A 412 -8.07 9.92 -5.12
C ILE A 412 -7.78 9.06 -6.36
N TYR A 413 -7.40 7.81 -6.12
CA TYR A 413 -7.13 6.87 -7.19
C TYR A 413 -8.35 6.70 -8.12
N LYS A 414 -9.52 6.45 -7.54
CA LYS A 414 -10.74 6.21 -8.32
C LYS A 414 -11.16 7.44 -9.13
N VAL A 415 -11.07 8.64 -8.55
CA VAL A 415 -11.35 9.91 -9.26
C VAL A 415 -10.40 10.12 -10.42
N ASN A 416 -9.09 9.87 -10.22
CA ASN A 416 -8.11 9.95 -11.32
C ASN A 416 -8.44 8.97 -12.45
N THR A 417 -8.79 7.71 -12.13
CA THR A 417 -9.21 6.73 -13.13
C THR A 417 -10.40 7.23 -13.97
N TYR A 418 -11.41 7.78 -13.31
CA TYR A 418 -12.60 8.32 -13.99
C TYR A 418 -12.27 9.51 -14.89
N PHE A 419 -11.35 10.40 -14.48
CA PHE A 419 -10.87 11.50 -15.32
C PHE A 419 -10.00 11.01 -16.47
N GLU A 420 -9.02 10.15 -16.21
CA GLU A 420 -8.08 9.64 -17.21
C GLU A 420 -8.77 8.85 -18.33
N GLU A 421 -9.82 8.12 -17.98
CA GLU A 421 -10.62 7.37 -18.94
C GLU A 421 -11.77 8.20 -19.54
N GLY A 422 -11.92 9.47 -19.12
CA GLY A 422 -12.86 10.43 -19.67
C GLY A 422 -14.32 10.20 -19.27
N TYR A 423 -14.58 9.56 -18.13
CA TYR A 423 -15.95 9.31 -17.66
C TYR A 423 -16.56 10.45 -16.84
N ILE A 424 -15.78 11.45 -16.41
CA ILE A 424 -16.27 12.64 -15.73
C ILE A 424 -16.31 13.81 -16.71
N GLU A 425 -17.43 14.55 -16.68
CA GLU A 425 -17.60 15.86 -17.27
C GLU A 425 -18.01 16.86 -16.19
N ILE A 426 -17.57 18.10 -16.34
CA ILE A 426 -17.87 19.19 -15.42
C ILE A 426 -18.54 20.29 -16.22
N GLU A 427 -19.77 20.65 -15.87
CA GLU A 427 -20.44 21.76 -16.53
C GLU A 427 -19.76 23.09 -16.19
N ASP A 428 -19.68 23.97 -17.18
CA ASP A 428 -18.98 25.24 -17.09
C ASP A 428 -19.53 26.21 -16.04
N CYS A 429 -20.73 25.96 -15.51
CA CYS A 429 -21.27 26.67 -14.35
C CYS A 429 -20.59 26.31 -13.02
N CYS A 430 -19.84 25.19 -12.95
CA CYS A 430 -19.12 24.73 -11.74
C CYS A 430 -17.72 25.36 -11.64
N GLN A 431 -17.64 26.67 -11.59
CA GLN A 431 -16.39 27.44 -11.66
C GLN A 431 -15.50 27.28 -10.42
N GLN A 432 -16.11 27.07 -9.23
CA GLN A 432 -15.35 26.93 -7.99
C GLN A 432 -14.69 25.55 -7.92
N LEU A 433 -15.38 24.49 -8.32
CA LEU A 433 -14.80 23.15 -8.47
C LEU A 433 -13.64 23.16 -9.49
N ILE A 434 -13.85 23.76 -10.67
CA ILE A 434 -12.82 23.90 -11.69
C ILE A 434 -11.57 24.58 -11.11
N LYS A 435 -11.76 25.67 -10.34
CA LYS A 435 -10.66 26.38 -9.69
C LYS A 435 -9.98 25.52 -8.61
N GLU A 436 -10.74 24.76 -7.82
CA GLU A 436 -10.15 23.84 -6.84
C GLU A 436 -9.33 22.76 -7.52
N LEU A 437 -9.87 22.08 -8.53
CA LEU A 437 -9.15 21.04 -9.28
C LEU A 437 -7.84 21.53 -9.93
N GLN A 438 -7.77 22.81 -10.31
CA GLN A 438 -6.57 23.44 -10.83
C GLN A 438 -5.52 23.75 -9.74
N ASN A 439 -5.93 23.80 -8.47
CA ASN A 439 -5.08 24.22 -7.37
C ASN A 439 -4.90 23.16 -6.28
N TYR A 440 -5.72 22.11 -6.25
CA TYR A 440 -5.62 21.03 -5.27
C TYR A 440 -4.39 20.18 -5.57
N ARG A 441 -3.42 20.23 -4.68
CA ARG A 441 -2.10 19.65 -4.89
C ARG A 441 -1.53 18.99 -3.66
N PHE A 442 -0.53 18.16 -3.88
CA PHE A 442 0.33 17.67 -2.83
C PHE A 442 1.31 18.78 -2.40
N PRO A 443 1.72 18.83 -1.12
CA PRO A 443 2.66 19.84 -0.64
C PRO A 443 4.00 19.72 -1.36
N SER A 444 4.65 20.87 -1.65
CA SER A 444 6.01 20.91 -2.19
C SER A 444 7.04 20.60 -1.10
N ASP A 445 8.25 20.15 -1.49
CA ASP A 445 9.35 19.80 -0.58
C ASP A 445 9.69 20.90 0.44
N ASN A 446 9.50 22.16 0.07
CA ASN A 446 9.86 23.31 0.89
C ASN A 446 8.80 23.71 1.94
N THR A 447 7.59 23.16 1.90
CA THR A 447 6.46 23.62 2.73
C THR A 447 5.91 22.58 3.69
N ALA A 448 6.36 21.33 3.61
CA ALA A 448 5.77 20.25 4.35
C ALA A 448 6.48 19.99 5.69
N GLU A 449 5.71 20.01 6.78
CA GLU A 449 6.12 19.41 8.04
C GLU A 449 6.35 17.91 7.88
N SER A 450 7.41 17.39 8.52
CA SER A 450 7.73 15.97 8.54
C SER A 450 6.49 15.13 8.91
N GLY A 451 6.12 14.19 8.03
CA GLY A 451 4.98 13.27 8.23
C GLY A 451 3.65 13.65 7.57
N LYS A 452 3.52 14.86 6.97
CA LYS A 452 2.29 15.27 6.26
C LYS A 452 2.41 15.26 4.73
N LYS A 453 3.56 14.91 4.20
CA LYS A 453 3.91 15.07 2.78
C LYS A 453 3.15 14.15 1.81
N ASP A 454 2.65 13.02 2.26
CA ASP A 454 1.93 12.07 1.42
C ASP A 454 0.42 12.32 1.31
N LYS A 455 -0.06 13.34 2.01
CA LYS A 455 -1.46 13.77 1.90
C LYS A 455 -1.54 15.07 1.14
N PRO A 456 -2.58 15.26 0.31
CA PRO A 456 -2.83 16.56 -0.29
C PRO A 456 -2.90 17.67 0.76
N GLU A 457 -2.56 18.89 0.35
CA GLU A 457 -2.74 20.06 1.22
C GLU A 457 -4.22 20.17 1.63
N ASP A 458 -4.46 20.51 2.88
CA ASP A 458 -5.81 20.74 3.40
C ASP A 458 -6.29 22.16 3.00
N LYS A 459 -6.25 22.40 1.69
CA LYS A 459 -6.66 23.64 1.03
C LYS A 459 -7.22 23.33 -0.34
N ASN A 460 -8.19 24.11 -0.79
CA ASN A 460 -8.84 23.93 -2.09
C ASN A 460 -9.41 22.51 -2.29
N ASN A 461 -10.01 21.93 -1.25
CA ASN A 461 -10.54 20.56 -1.24
C ASN A 461 -12.03 20.48 -0.90
N HIS A 462 -12.68 21.58 -0.57
CA HIS A 462 -14.07 21.60 -0.10
C HIS A 462 -15.12 21.15 -1.14
N LEU A 463 -14.77 21.19 -2.44
CA LEU A 463 -15.55 20.60 -3.53
C LEU A 463 -14.88 19.34 -4.09
N CYS A 464 -13.55 19.22 -3.96
CA CYS A 464 -12.83 18.01 -4.34
C CYS A 464 -13.20 16.81 -3.45
N ASP A 465 -13.46 17.02 -2.15
CA ASP A 465 -13.90 15.96 -1.25
C ASP A 465 -15.31 15.45 -1.55
N PRO A 466 -16.34 16.30 -1.74
CA PRO A 466 -17.62 15.87 -2.29
C PRO A 466 -17.53 15.11 -3.61
N LEU A 467 -16.70 15.56 -4.55
CA LEU A 467 -16.45 14.84 -5.80
C LEU A 467 -15.91 13.43 -5.53
N ARG A 468 -14.96 13.32 -4.63
CA ARG A 468 -14.36 12.03 -4.24
C ARG A 468 -15.40 11.10 -3.62
N TRP A 469 -16.25 11.58 -2.71
CA TRP A 469 -17.32 10.77 -2.12
C TRP A 469 -18.34 10.33 -3.16
N ILE A 470 -18.74 11.20 -4.07
CA ILE A 470 -19.62 10.83 -5.19
C ILE A 470 -19.01 9.66 -5.97
N VAL A 471 -17.76 9.80 -6.42
CA VAL A 471 -17.10 8.78 -7.24
C VAL A 471 -16.90 7.48 -6.46
N MET A 472 -16.68 7.54 -5.15
CA MET A 472 -16.53 6.33 -4.32
C MET A 472 -17.79 5.46 -4.27
N GLU A 473 -18.98 6.05 -4.39
CA GLU A 473 -20.27 5.34 -4.43
C GLU A 473 -20.59 4.72 -5.80
N LEU A 474 -19.83 5.03 -6.84
CA LEU A 474 -20.03 4.53 -8.19
C LEU A 474 -19.30 3.18 -8.41
N PRO A 475 -19.53 2.46 -9.52
CA PRO A 475 -18.80 1.23 -9.85
C PRO A 475 -17.27 1.43 -9.84
N LYS A 476 -16.52 0.37 -9.54
CA LYS A 476 -15.05 0.40 -9.68
C LYS A 476 -14.62 0.54 -11.13
N ASP A 477 -15.33 -0.13 -12.02
CA ASP A 477 -15.16 -0.04 -13.46
C ASP A 477 -16.10 1.05 -14.00
N PRO A 478 -15.57 2.19 -14.50
CA PRO A 478 -16.39 3.29 -14.99
C PRO A 478 -17.24 2.92 -16.22
N THR A 479 -16.90 1.85 -16.95
CA THR A 479 -17.71 1.38 -18.07
C THR A 479 -19.12 0.95 -17.65
N LEU A 480 -19.31 0.66 -16.34
CA LEU A 480 -20.55 0.19 -15.76
C LEU A 480 -21.45 1.32 -15.22
N LEU A 481 -21.14 2.60 -15.43
CA LEU A 481 -21.95 3.73 -14.94
C LEU A 481 -23.41 3.66 -15.39
N SER A 482 -23.65 3.39 -16.68
CA SER A 482 -25.00 3.26 -17.22
C SER A 482 -25.76 2.10 -16.60
N TYR A 483 -25.10 0.97 -16.35
CA TYR A 483 -25.70 -0.20 -15.68
C TYR A 483 -26.09 0.12 -14.24
N ASP A 484 -25.24 0.85 -13.50
CA ASP A 484 -25.56 1.27 -12.13
C ASP A 484 -26.78 2.20 -12.10
N ALA A 485 -26.89 3.14 -13.05
CA ALA A 485 -28.03 4.00 -13.20
C ALA A 485 -29.33 3.22 -13.51
N TYR A 486 -29.27 2.22 -14.37
CA TYR A 486 -30.42 1.36 -14.69
C TYR A 486 -30.80 0.45 -13.53
N ALA A 487 -29.82 -0.07 -12.77
CA ALA A 487 -30.10 -0.87 -11.59
C ALA A 487 -30.84 -0.10 -10.51
N ALA A 488 -30.60 1.20 -10.39
CA ALA A 488 -31.33 2.09 -9.47
C ALA A 488 -32.83 2.21 -9.79
N ASP A 489 -33.24 1.95 -11.03
CA ASP A 489 -34.65 1.89 -11.44
C ASP A 489 -35.33 0.53 -11.17
N GLY A 490 -34.65 -0.38 -10.44
CA GLY A 490 -35.12 -1.75 -10.21
C GLY A 490 -35.01 -2.66 -11.44
N ARG A 491 -34.34 -2.21 -12.51
CA ARG A 491 -34.01 -3.04 -13.66
C ARG A 491 -32.95 -4.08 -13.25
N ASN A 492 -33.15 -5.33 -13.65
CA ASN A 492 -32.22 -6.39 -13.29
C ASN A 492 -30.90 -6.19 -14.05
N LEU A 493 -29.85 -5.74 -13.34
CA LEU A 493 -28.51 -5.53 -13.87
C LEU A 493 -27.99 -6.75 -14.65
N LYS A 494 -28.24 -7.96 -14.11
CA LYS A 494 -27.83 -9.21 -14.73
C LYS A 494 -28.50 -9.43 -16.09
N GLU A 495 -29.79 -9.16 -16.18
CA GLU A 495 -30.56 -9.29 -17.42
C GLU A 495 -30.14 -8.26 -18.48
N THR A 496 -29.79 -7.04 -18.06
CA THR A 496 -29.27 -6.01 -18.95
C THR A 496 -27.90 -6.37 -19.50
N ILE A 497 -26.98 -6.82 -18.64
CA ILE A 497 -25.64 -7.30 -19.04
C ILE A 497 -25.74 -8.51 -20.00
N GLU A 498 -26.61 -9.48 -19.69
CA GLU A 498 -26.82 -10.64 -20.55
C GLU A 498 -27.35 -10.24 -21.94
N LYS A 499 -28.28 -9.31 -22.02
CA LYS A 499 -28.79 -8.79 -23.32
C LYS A 499 -27.72 -8.09 -24.14
N ASP A 500 -26.90 -7.26 -23.49
CA ASP A 500 -25.82 -6.54 -24.19
C ASP A 500 -24.67 -7.48 -24.60
N MET A 501 -24.37 -8.50 -23.80
CA MET A 501 -23.41 -9.54 -24.17
C MET A 501 -23.91 -10.39 -25.35
N ILE A 502 -25.22 -10.66 -25.41
CA ILE A 502 -25.83 -11.38 -26.54
C ILE A 502 -25.77 -10.50 -27.80
N SER A 503 -26.10 -9.20 -27.67
CA SER A 503 -25.99 -8.24 -28.78
C SER A 503 -24.57 -8.09 -29.29
N ALA A 504 -23.58 -7.98 -28.39
CA ALA A 504 -22.16 -7.94 -28.75
C ALA A 504 -21.69 -9.23 -29.42
N ARG A 505 -22.15 -10.41 -28.97
CA ARG A 505 -21.86 -11.69 -29.62
C ARG A 505 -22.47 -11.81 -31.02
N LEU A 506 -23.69 -11.29 -31.21
CA LEU A 506 -24.31 -11.25 -32.53
C LEU A 506 -23.55 -10.36 -33.50
N ILE A 507 -23.10 -9.19 -33.05
CA ILE A 507 -22.28 -8.28 -33.85
C ILE A 507 -20.91 -8.94 -34.19
N MET A 508 -20.29 -9.65 -33.24
CA MET A 508 -19.02 -10.34 -33.46
C MET A 508 -19.18 -11.60 -34.34
N SER A 509 -20.37 -12.24 -34.38
CA SER A 509 -20.61 -13.38 -35.25
C SER A 509 -20.74 -13.01 -36.74
N ASP A 510 -21.12 -11.76 -37.01
CA ASP A 510 -21.21 -11.23 -38.37
C ASP A 510 -19.87 -10.59 -38.87
N MET A 511 -18.87 -10.49 -38.00
CA MET A 511 -17.52 -10.07 -38.38
C MET A 511 -16.71 -11.32 -38.78
N ALA A 512 -16.18 -11.32 -39.99
CA ALA A 512 -15.25 -12.37 -40.43
C ALA A 512 -14.11 -12.53 -39.43
N PRO A 513 -13.64 -13.75 -39.11
CA PRO A 513 -12.58 -13.93 -38.15
C PRO A 513 -11.35 -13.13 -38.57
N PRO A 514 -10.67 -12.44 -37.64
CA PRO A 514 -9.47 -11.69 -37.98
C PRO A 514 -8.45 -12.64 -38.57
N GLN A 515 -7.90 -12.28 -39.74
CA GLN A 515 -6.78 -13.00 -40.30
C GLN A 515 -5.64 -12.99 -39.29
N VAL A 516 -5.26 -14.18 -38.82
CA VAL A 516 -4.12 -14.37 -37.94
C VAL A 516 -2.87 -14.09 -38.78
N TYR A 517 -2.37 -12.86 -38.73
CA TYR A 517 -1.03 -12.56 -39.19
C TYR A 517 -0.06 -13.26 -38.24
N ARG A 518 0.52 -14.36 -38.68
CA ARG A 518 1.72 -14.92 -38.05
C ARG A 518 2.84 -13.88 -38.26
N HIS A 519 3.13 -13.11 -37.23
CA HIS A 519 4.40 -12.38 -37.19
C HIS A 519 5.51 -13.43 -37.14
N GLN A 520 6.38 -13.40 -38.13
CA GLN A 520 7.68 -14.08 -38.09
C GLN A 520 8.40 -13.61 -36.83
N GLU A 521 8.77 -14.58 -36.02
CA GLU A 521 9.68 -14.38 -34.89
C GLU A 521 10.99 -13.83 -35.43
N GLN A 522 11.22 -12.53 -35.26
CA GLN A 522 12.57 -11.99 -35.28
C GLN A 522 13.14 -12.23 -33.88
N ASN A 523 13.99 -13.26 -33.81
CA ASN A 523 14.87 -13.53 -32.68
C ASN A 523 15.73 -12.27 -32.41
N PHE A 524 15.40 -11.51 -31.39
CA PHE A 524 16.33 -10.61 -30.73
C PHE A 524 17.07 -11.38 -29.65
N ASP A 525 18.24 -11.88 -30.04
CA ASP A 525 19.19 -12.55 -29.16
C ASP A 525 19.91 -11.50 -28.32
N ILE A 526 19.38 -11.17 -27.13
CA ILE A 526 19.99 -10.25 -26.15
C ILE A 526 20.82 -11.01 -25.09
N PHE A 527 20.91 -12.34 -25.18
CA PHE A 527 21.59 -13.16 -24.15
C PHE A 527 22.86 -13.88 -24.61
N SER A 528 23.61 -13.35 -25.56
CA SER A 528 24.88 -13.97 -25.98
C SER A 528 26.13 -13.26 -25.42
N SER A 529 26.13 -12.84 -24.15
CA SER A 529 27.35 -12.30 -23.52
C SER A 529 27.46 -12.55 -22.00
N PHE A 530 27.05 -13.72 -21.52
CA PHE A 530 27.52 -14.18 -20.22
C PHE A 530 28.06 -15.60 -20.37
N GLY A 531 29.37 -15.68 -20.25
CA GLY A 531 30.14 -16.92 -20.34
C GLY A 531 29.70 -17.92 -19.28
N ASN A 532 29.72 -19.16 -19.69
CA ASN A 532 29.72 -20.32 -18.79
C ASN A 532 30.94 -20.26 -17.91
N ASP A 533 30.78 -20.03 -16.62
CA ASP A 533 31.72 -20.47 -15.61
C ASP A 533 30.94 -21.45 -14.73
N ASP A 534 31.16 -22.71 -15.02
CA ASP A 534 30.89 -23.84 -14.14
C ASP A 534 31.81 -23.72 -12.93
N ASP A 535 31.28 -23.26 -11.79
CA ASP A 535 31.97 -23.46 -10.52
C ASP A 535 30.99 -24.06 -9.51
N GLU A 536 31.28 -25.28 -9.18
CA GLU A 536 30.66 -26.06 -8.11
C GLU A 536 30.89 -25.35 -6.77
N GLY A 537 29.89 -24.62 -6.30
CA GLY A 537 29.86 -24.05 -4.96
C GLY A 537 28.85 -24.77 -4.10
N GLY A 538 29.28 -25.47 -3.12
CA GLY A 538 28.50 -26.19 -2.12
C GLY A 538 27.54 -25.30 -1.34
N PRO A 539 26.64 -25.88 -0.54
CA PRO A 539 25.47 -25.19 0.00
C PRO A 539 25.89 -24.14 1.02
N LEU A 540 25.64 -22.90 0.68
CA LEU A 540 25.60 -21.80 1.64
C LEU A 540 24.13 -21.59 2.07
N TRP A 541 23.86 -22.03 3.34
CA TRP A 541 22.72 -21.67 4.23
C TRP A 541 21.33 -21.51 3.64
#